data_e731d94514c78da1cb0a6d70355b60b3
#
_entry.id   e731d94514c78da1cb0a6d70355b60b3
#
_cell.length_a   1.000
_cell.length_b   1.000
_cell.length_c   1.000
_cell.angle_alpha   90.00
_cell.angle_beta   90.00
_cell.angle_gamma   90.00
#
_symmetry.space_group_name_H-M   'P 1'
#
loop_
_entity.id
_entity.type
_entity.pdbx_description
1 polymer ?
#
loop_
_entity_poly.entity_id
_entity_poly.type
_entity_poly.pdbx_seq_one_letter_code
_entity_poly.pdbx_strand_id
1 'polypeptide(L)' 'MPTPKEIHIDLKGPDGNAFALISLAQNLAKQLHYQPDERGELTAEMMSSDYDHLLKVLDKHFGEFLILHK' A
#
# COMPACT_ATOMS: atom_id res chain seq x y z
N MET A 1 -13.96 -16.16 2.50
CA MET A 1 -12.82 -15.57 1.82
C MET A 1 -11.64 -15.41 2.76
N PRO A 2 -10.47 -15.88 2.37
CA PRO A 2 -9.33 -15.70 3.26
C PRO A 2 -8.96 -14.22 3.35
N THR A 3 -8.78 -13.74 4.55
CA THR A 3 -8.22 -12.41 4.75
C THR A 3 -6.75 -12.45 4.38
N PRO A 4 -6.21 -11.39 3.79
CA PRO A 4 -4.77 -11.31 3.54
C PRO A 4 -4.02 -11.47 4.85
N LYS A 5 -2.90 -12.19 4.81
CA LYS A 5 -2.04 -12.31 5.98
C LYS A 5 -1.40 -10.96 6.27
N GLU A 6 -1.06 -10.73 7.54
CA GLU A 6 -0.31 -9.54 7.90
C GLU A 6 1.00 -9.49 7.13
N ILE A 7 1.28 -8.33 6.56
CA ILE A 7 2.49 -8.11 5.77
C ILE A 7 3.38 -7.16 6.54
N HIS A 8 4.58 -7.62 6.86
CA HIS A 8 5.57 -6.80 7.56
C HIS A 8 6.50 -6.16 6.55
N ILE A 9 6.64 -4.85 6.61
CA ILE A 9 7.49 -4.10 5.69
C ILE A 9 8.51 -3.31 6.49
N ASP A 10 9.78 -3.54 6.20
CA ASP A 10 10.87 -2.76 6.78
C ASP A 10 11.10 -1.53 5.90
N LEU A 11 10.71 -0.37 6.41
CA LEU A 11 10.81 0.88 5.66
C LEU A 11 12.25 1.33 5.44
N LYS A 12 13.19 0.74 6.16
CA LYS A 12 14.62 1.03 5.98
C LYS A 12 15.27 0.07 5.00
N GLY A 13 14.57 -0.99 4.61
CA GLY A 13 15.07 -1.98 3.66
C GLY A 13 14.65 -1.70 2.22
N PRO A 14 15.04 -2.59 1.30
CA PRO A 14 14.72 -2.42 -0.13
C PRO A 14 13.22 -2.32 -0.42
N ASP A 15 12.39 -2.99 0.38
CA ASP A 15 10.94 -2.99 0.17
C ASP A 15 10.26 -1.73 0.67
N GLY A 16 10.99 -0.84 1.31
CA GLY A 16 10.45 0.41 1.85
C GLY A 16 10.45 1.57 0.86
N ASN A 17 10.93 1.38 -0.37
CA ASN A 17 10.92 2.47 -1.35
C ASN A 17 9.51 2.68 -1.93
N ALA A 18 9.28 3.87 -2.49
CA ALA A 18 7.96 4.27 -2.99
C ALA A 18 7.43 3.30 -4.05
N PHE A 19 8.27 2.88 -4.98
CA PHE A 19 7.82 2.00 -6.05
C PHE A 19 7.40 0.63 -5.53
N ALA A 20 8.16 0.09 -4.58
CA ALA A 20 7.81 -1.20 -3.96
C ALA A 20 6.49 -1.10 -3.21
N LEU A 21 6.27 0.00 -2.49
CA LEU A 21 5.03 0.21 -1.74
C LEU A 21 3.83 0.39 -2.65
N ILE A 22 4.00 1.10 -3.75
CA ILE A 22 2.93 1.27 -4.74
C ILE A 22 2.57 -0.08 -5.38
N SER A 23 3.56 -0.89 -5.73
CA SER A 23 3.34 -2.23 -6.27
C SER A 23 2.60 -3.11 -5.29
N LEU A 24 2.98 -3.06 -4.01
CA LEU A 24 2.30 -3.79 -2.94
C LEU A 24 0.85 -3.35 -2.83
N ALA A 25 0.60 -2.04 -2.86
CA ALA A 25 -0.76 -1.50 -2.77
C ALA A 25 -1.62 -2.01 -3.92
N GLN A 26 -1.08 -2.06 -5.14
CA GLN A 26 -1.80 -2.58 -6.28
C GLN A 26 -2.17 -4.05 -6.10
N ASN A 27 -1.24 -4.86 -5.60
CA ASN A 27 -1.49 -6.27 -5.36
C ASN A 27 -2.56 -6.47 -4.30
N LEU A 28 -2.49 -5.72 -3.21
CA LEU A 28 -3.50 -5.80 -2.14
C LEU A 28 -4.86 -5.35 -2.64
N ALA A 29 -4.90 -4.28 -3.43
CA ALA A 29 -6.15 -3.78 -3.99
C ALA A 29 -6.81 -4.84 -4.88
N LYS A 30 -6.03 -5.55 -5.69
CA LYS A 30 -6.54 -6.65 -6.50
C LYS A 30 -7.12 -7.76 -5.63
N GLN A 31 -6.43 -8.13 -4.56
CA GLN A 31 -6.89 -9.18 -3.65
C GLN A 31 -8.18 -8.78 -2.94
N LEU A 32 -8.36 -7.49 -2.69
CA LEU A 32 -9.56 -6.96 -2.04
C LEU A 32 -10.65 -6.58 -3.05
N HIS A 33 -10.47 -6.92 -4.32
CA HIS A 33 -11.43 -6.70 -5.37
C HIS A 33 -11.72 -5.24 -5.68
N TYR A 34 -10.72 -4.38 -5.55
CA TYR A 34 -10.85 -2.98 -5.97
C TYR A 34 -11.03 -2.93 -7.48
N GLN A 35 -11.89 -2.03 -7.93
CA GLN A 35 -12.10 -1.81 -9.36
C GLN A 35 -10.88 -1.13 -9.99
N PRO A 36 -10.66 -1.29 -11.31
CA PRO A 36 -9.49 -0.67 -11.96
C PRO A 36 -9.40 0.84 -11.76
N ASP A 37 -10.53 1.55 -11.80
CA ASP A 37 -10.55 3.00 -11.56
C ASP A 37 -10.19 3.33 -10.12
N GLU A 38 -10.63 2.53 -9.16
CA GLU A 38 -10.25 2.70 -7.75
C GLU A 38 -8.75 2.52 -7.56
N ARG A 39 -8.17 1.52 -8.24
CA ARG A 39 -6.72 1.28 -8.16
C ARG A 39 -5.94 2.43 -8.77
N GLY A 40 -6.44 3.00 -9.86
CA GLY A 40 -5.83 4.17 -10.46
C GLY A 40 -5.85 5.39 -9.54
N GLU A 41 -6.98 5.61 -8.89
CA GLU A 41 -7.12 6.70 -7.92
C GLU A 41 -6.19 6.50 -6.72
N LEU A 42 -6.08 5.27 -6.25
CA LEU A 42 -5.19 4.94 -5.14
C LEU A 42 -3.74 5.28 -5.50
N THR A 43 -3.30 4.86 -6.68
CA THR A 43 -1.94 5.15 -7.14
C THR A 43 -1.72 6.66 -7.27
N ALA A 44 -2.67 7.37 -7.85
CA ALA A 44 -2.59 8.81 -8.00
C ALA A 44 -2.48 9.50 -6.63
N GLU A 45 -3.27 9.06 -5.67
CA GLU A 45 -3.24 9.61 -4.32
C GLU A 45 -1.89 9.35 -3.65
N MET A 46 -1.35 8.14 -3.80
CA MET A 46 -0.05 7.79 -3.23
C MET A 46 1.09 8.61 -3.83
N MET A 47 0.97 8.98 -5.10
CA MET A 47 2.00 9.74 -5.81
C MET A 47 1.79 11.25 -5.77
N SER A 48 0.72 11.71 -5.14
CA SER A 48 0.32 13.13 -5.19
C SER A 48 1.14 14.04 -4.28
N SER A 49 1.91 13.48 -3.37
CA SER A 49 2.67 14.25 -2.41
C SER A 49 3.96 13.50 -2.05
N ASP A 50 4.43 13.63 -0.82
CA ASP A 50 5.69 13.04 -0.39
C ASP A 50 5.53 11.60 0.12
N TYR A 51 6.65 11.04 0.55
CA TYR A 51 6.70 9.67 1.06
C TYR A 51 5.82 9.49 2.31
N ASP A 52 5.81 10.49 3.19
CA ASP A 52 4.97 10.41 4.40
C ASP A 52 3.49 10.31 4.03
N HIS A 53 3.08 11.06 3.03
CA HIS A 53 1.69 10.98 2.53
C HIS A 53 1.39 9.59 1.97
N LEU A 54 2.33 9.02 1.23
CA LEU A 54 2.18 7.67 0.68
C LEU A 54 1.95 6.65 1.79
N LEU A 55 2.71 6.75 2.88
CA LEU A 55 2.55 5.86 4.04
C LEU A 55 1.18 6.04 4.69
N LYS A 56 0.69 7.27 4.77
CA LYS A 56 -0.63 7.54 5.33
C LYS A 56 -1.74 6.92 4.48
N VAL A 57 -1.59 6.99 3.16
CA VAL A 57 -2.56 6.38 2.24
C VAL A 57 -2.57 4.87 2.41
N LEU A 58 -1.40 4.25 2.52
CA LEU A 58 -1.29 2.81 2.77
C LEU A 58 -1.99 2.42 4.06
N ASP A 59 -1.73 3.16 5.12
CA ASP A 59 -2.34 2.88 6.42
C ASP A 59 -3.85 3.05 6.37
N LYS A 60 -4.33 4.07 5.68
CA LYS A 60 -5.76 4.33 5.53
C LYS A 60 -6.48 3.19 4.84
N HIS A 61 -5.89 2.65 3.77
CA HIS A 61 -6.54 1.62 2.95
C HIS A 61 -6.23 0.20 3.43
N PHE A 62 -5.02 -0.04 3.93
CA PHE A 62 -4.54 -1.39 4.19
C PHE A 62 -3.94 -1.55 5.59
N GLY A 63 -4.18 -0.60 6.49
CA GLY A 63 -3.59 -0.63 7.83
C GLY A 63 -3.89 -1.88 8.64
N GLU A 64 -5.02 -2.53 8.35
CA GLU A 64 -5.38 -3.78 9.02
C GLU A 64 -4.48 -4.94 8.61
N PHE A 65 -3.85 -4.83 7.44
CA PHE A 65 -3.05 -5.91 6.86
C PHE A 65 -1.56 -5.62 6.85
N LEU A 66 -1.18 -4.36 7.04
CA LEU A 66 0.21 -3.92 6.91
C LEU A 66 0.78 -3.51 8.25
N ILE A 67 1.99 -4.00 8.53
CA ILE A 67 2.77 -3.55 9.68
C ILE A 67 4.03 -2.92 9.15
N LEU A 68 4.14 -1.60 9.32
CA LEU A 68 5.28 -0.84 8.81
C LEU A 68 6.31 -0.68 9.93
N HIS A 69 7.50 -1.19 9.69
CA HIS A 69 8.62 -1.10 10.64
C HIS A 69 9.54 0.05 10.22
N LYS A 70 9.59 1.07 11.04
CA LYS A 70 10.43 2.24 10.78
C LYS A 70 11.85 2.07 11.29
#